data_df7677b9686e40285b0a286af546548f
#
_entry.id   df7677b9686e40285b0a286af546548f
#
_cell.length_a   1.000
_cell.length_b   1.000
_cell.length_c   1.000
_cell.angle_alpha   90.00
_cell.angle_beta   90.00
_cell.angle_gamma   90.00
#
_symmetry.space_group_name_H-M   'P 1'
#
loop_
_entity.id
_entity.type
_entity.pdbx_description
1 polymer ?
#
loop_
_entity_poly.entity_id
_entity_poly.type
_entity_poly.pdbx_seq_one_letter_code
_entity_poly.pdbx_strand_id
1 'polypeptide(L)'
;RRQRQMCIRDRSIVSRNADPTDQIVVSVTSFETSSTAFNVIPQTVVLRGTVRTLSDETRDLAEKRLEEIARKTGDVFGASVDPVYTRGYPVMTNSVDQTEFAASVAKSVSGHCEEAPLVMGGEDFSYMAIERPGAYILIGNGDSAPVHNPNYNFNDEAISIGCSWWAEIIEKRMPVG
;
A
#
# COMPACT_ATOMS: atom_id res chain seq x y z
N ARG A 1 25.28 -11.46 12.02
CA ARG A 1 24.27 -12.03 12.95
C ARG A 1 23.37 -10.98 13.58
N ARG A 2 23.93 -9.87 14.13
CA ARG A 2 23.18 -8.82 14.86
C ARG A 2 22.09 -8.16 14.01
N GLN A 3 22.40 -7.76 12.79
CA GLN A 3 21.52 -7.05 11.86
C GLN A 3 20.39 -7.96 11.32
N ARG A 4 20.70 -9.24 11.10
CA ARG A 4 19.68 -10.24 10.70
C ARG A 4 18.60 -10.41 11.77
N GLN A 5 18.96 -10.28 13.05
CA GLN A 5 17.98 -10.35 14.14
C GLN A 5 17.04 -9.14 14.18
N MET A 6 17.51 -7.95 13.80
CA MET A 6 16.66 -6.78 13.68
C MET A 6 15.56 -7.02 12.61
N CYS A 7 15.93 -7.43 11.41
CA CYS A 7 14.97 -7.78 10.36
C CYS A 7 13.96 -8.87 10.77
N ILE A 8 14.38 -9.84 11.59
CA ILE A 8 13.48 -10.88 12.09
C ILE A 8 12.51 -10.32 13.15
N ARG A 9 12.98 -9.41 14.01
CA ARG A 9 12.17 -8.83 15.07
C ARG A 9 11.15 -7.82 14.52
N ASP A 10 11.50 -7.05 13.51
CA ASP A 10 10.55 -6.14 12.87
C ASP A 10 9.34 -6.90 12.30
N ARG A 11 9.55 -8.08 11.73
CA ARG A 11 8.47 -8.96 11.27
C ARG A 11 7.63 -9.53 12.41
N SER A 12 8.12 -9.52 13.67
CA SER A 12 7.32 -9.94 14.83
C SER A 12 6.21 -8.95 15.19
N ILE A 13 6.21 -7.75 14.60
CA ILE A 13 5.11 -6.78 14.76
C ILE A 13 3.81 -7.41 14.27
N VAL A 14 3.84 -8.00 13.09
CA VAL A 14 2.67 -8.68 12.50
C VAL A 14 2.17 -9.84 13.37
N SER A 15 3.10 -10.68 13.85
CA SER A 15 2.73 -11.93 14.53
C SER A 15 2.49 -11.81 16.02
N ARG A 16 2.88 -10.71 16.67
CA ARG A 16 2.89 -10.58 18.14
C ARG A 16 2.37 -9.26 18.67
N ASN A 17 2.16 -8.25 17.85
CA ASN A 17 1.78 -6.91 18.30
C ASN A 17 0.47 -6.42 17.64
N ALA A 18 0.19 -6.82 16.39
CA ALA A 18 -1.06 -6.52 15.74
C ALA A 18 -2.18 -7.46 16.21
N ASP A 19 -3.42 -6.98 16.16
CA ASP A 19 -4.58 -7.85 16.33
C ASP A 19 -4.61 -8.89 15.19
N PRO A 20 -4.92 -10.16 15.46
CA PRO A 20 -4.99 -11.20 14.41
C PRO A 20 -5.99 -10.91 13.30
N THR A 21 -6.98 -10.05 13.56
CA THR A 21 -7.99 -9.63 12.58
C THR A 21 -7.54 -8.44 11.73
N ASP A 22 -6.50 -7.72 12.17
CA ASP A 22 -5.94 -6.60 11.44
C ASP A 22 -5.04 -7.06 10.29
N GLN A 23 -5.21 -6.41 9.15
CA GLN A 23 -4.34 -6.66 8.01
C GLN A 23 -3.13 -5.70 8.05
N ILE A 24 -1.97 -6.28 8.26
CA ILE A 24 -0.70 -5.57 8.33
C ILE A 24 0.40 -6.35 7.63
N VAL A 25 1.23 -5.65 6.85
CA VAL A 25 2.44 -6.19 6.25
C VAL A 25 3.63 -5.33 6.67
N VAL A 26 4.68 -5.97 7.19
CA VAL A 26 5.97 -5.33 7.47
C VAL A 26 7.03 -6.10 6.71
N SER A 27 7.70 -5.45 5.77
CA SER A 27 8.72 -6.05 4.92
C SER A 27 10.00 -5.24 4.96
N VAL A 28 11.10 -5.87 5.36
CA VAL A 28 12.46 -5.32 5.17
C VAL A 28 12.96 -5.80 3.81
N THR A 29 13.16 -4.88 2.88
CA THR A 29 13.41 -5.16 1.46
C THR A 29 14.83 -4.84 1.03
N SER A 30 15.57 -4.02 1.80
CA SER A 30 16.95 -3.66 1.50
C SER A 30 17.81 -3.74 2.75
N PHE A 31 19.06 -4.13 2.54
CA PHE A 31 20.09 -4.24 3.55
C PHE A 31 21.43 -3.81 2.92
N GLU A 32 21.87 -2.62 3.25
CA GLU A 32 23.07 -2.02 2.68
C GLU A 32 24.12 -1.79 3.76
N THR A 33 25.38 -2.05 3.44
CA THR A 33 26.51 -1.88 4.35
C THR A 33 27.46 -0.82 3.84
N SER A 34 28.16 -0.13 4.75
CA SER A 34 29.17 0.89 4.41
C SER A 34 30.46 0.30 3.79
N SER A 35 30.59 -1.02 3.72
CA SER A 35 31.75 -1.69 3.11
C SER A 35 31.31 -2.92 2.34
N THR A 36 31.90 -3.14 1.18
CA THR A 36 31.78 -4.36 0.36
C THR A 36 32.91 -5.35 0.57
N ALA A 37 33.94 -5.00 1.35
CA ALA A 37 35.07 -5.86 1.64
C ALA A 37 34.65 -6.99 2.60
N PHE A 38 34.92 -8.24 2.22
CA PHE A 38 34.45 -9.42 2.99
C PHE A 38 35.27 -9.71 4.24
N ASN A 39 36.39 -9.07 4.44
CA ASN A 39 37.27 -9.19 5.64
C ASN A 39 37.12 -7.97 6.58
N VAL A 40 36.21 -7.04 6.30
CA VAL A 40 35.98 -5.84 7.11
C VAL A 40 34.56 -5.84 7.64
N ILE A 41 34.41 -5.68 8.96
CA ILE A 41 33.09 -5.47 9.58
C ILE A 41 32.66 -4.03 9.29
N PRO A 42 31.50 -3.81 8.62
CA PRO A 42 31.04 -2.46 8.32
C PRO A 42 30.66 -1.71 9.60
N GLN A 43 30.98 -0.43 9.64
CA GLN A 43 30.64 0.43 10.78
C GLN A 43 29.15 0.78 10.81
N THR A 44 28.54 0.93 9.64
CA THR A 44 27.14 1.29 9.51
C THR A 44 26.39 0.35 8.56
N VAL A 45 25.11 0.20 8.82
CA VAL A 45 24.19 -0.58 8.00
C VAL A 45 22.90 0.21 7.87
N VAL A 46 22.36 0.28 6.65
CA VAL A 46 21.06 0.85 6.36
C VAL A 46 20.10 -0.28 6.03
N LEU A 47 18.98 -0.33 6.74
CA LEU A 47 17.85 -1.20 6.47
C LEU A 47 16.73 -0.35 5.89
N ARG A 48 16.11 -0.79 4.80
CA ARG A 48 14.91 -0.15 4.25
C ARG A 48 13.80 -1.17 4.11
N GLY A 49 12.59 -0.69 4.25
CA GLY A 49 11.42 -1.56 4.17
C GLY A 49 10.15 -0.79 3.93
N THR A 50 9.05 -1.51 3.91
CA THR A 50 7.71 -0.94 3.76
C THR A 50 6.78 -1.52 4.82
N VAL A 51 5.82 -0.68 5.23
CA VAL A 51 4.69 -1.07 6.07
C VAL A 51 3.41 -0.81 5.26
N ARG A 52 2.49 -1.76 5.30
CA ARG A 52 1.17 -1.65 4.68
C ARG A 52 0.11 -2.00 5.72
N THR A 53 -0.93 -1.20 5.81
CA THR A 53 -2.05 -1.38 6.75
C THR A 53 -3.35 -0.98 6.07
N LEU A 54 -4.48 -1.40 6.63
CA LEU A 54 -5.81 -1.00 6.18
C LEU A 54 -6.54 -0.10 7.18
N SER A 55 -5.88 0.31 8.27
CA SER A 55 -6.39 1.32 9.19
C SER A 55 -5.28 2.24 9.70
N ASP A 56 -5.63 3.43 10.14
CA ASP A 56 -4.69 4.38 10.71
C ASP A 56 -4.22 3.92 12.08
N GLU A 57 -5.07 3.28 12.88
CA GLU A 57 -4.73 2.72 14.20
C GLU A 57 -3.64 1.65 14.08
N THR A 58 -3.79 0.74 13.13
CA THR A 58 -2.79 -0.30 12.85
C THR A 58 -1.49 0.30 12.33
N ARG A 59 -1.58 1.38 11.55
CA ARG A 59 -0.42 2.12 11.04
C ARG A 59 0.34 2.80 12.18
N ASP A 60 -0.35 3.47 13.10
CA ASP A 60 0.24 4.12 14.28
C ASP A 60 0.92 3.10 15.19
N LEU A 61 0.28 1.95 15.39
CA LEU A 61 0.86 0.84 16.13
C LEU A 61 2.14 0.33 15.46
N ALA A 62 2.11 0.13 14.14
CA ALA A 62 3.26 -0.37 13.38
C ALA A 62 4.45 0.59 13.46
N GLU A 63 4.24 1.89 13.24
CA GLU A 63 5.26 2.93 13.35
C GLU A 63 5.91 2.91 14.74
N LYS A 64 5.11 3.02 15.79
CA LYS A 64 5.58 3.01 17.18
C LYS A 64 6.37 1.75 17.52
N ARG A 65 5.85 0.58 17.15
CA ARG A 65 6.50 -0.69 17.45
C ARG A 65 7.79 -0.91 16.66
N LEU A 66 7.83 -0.47 15.40
CA LEU A 66 9.02 -0.53 14.57
C LEU A 66 10.17 0.27 15.20
N GLU A 67 9.90 1.51 15.59
CA GLU A 67 10.89 2.36 16.23
C GLU A 67 11.38 1.76 17.58
N GLU A 68 10.46 1.31 18.42
CA GLU A 68 10.80 0.71 19.71
C GLU A 68 11.66 -0.55 19.54
N ILE A 69 11.28 -1.44 18.64
CA ILE A 69 11.99 -2.71 18.40
C ILE A 69 13.37 -2.43 17.81
N ALA A 70 13.46 -1.51 16.85
CA ALA A 70 14.72 -1.13 16.23
C ALA A 70 15.71 -0.59 17.28
N ARG A 71 15.32 0.40 18.09
CA ARG A 71 16.16 0.98 19.16
C ARG A 71 16.56 -0.06 20.19
N LYS A 72 15.61 -0.78 20.78
CA LYS A 72 15.86 -1.80 21.81
C LYS A 72 16.75 -2.95 21.29
N THR A 73 16.59 -3.30 20.01
CA THR A 73 17.46 -4.33 19.41
C THR A 73 18.88 -3.81 19.24
N GLY A 74 19.05 -2.54 18.86
CA GLY A 74 20.36 -1.90 18.83
C GLY A 74 21.03 -1.90 20.20
N ASP A 75 20.32 -1.48 21.25
CA ASP A 75 20.81 -1.41 22.63
C ASP A 75 21.33 -2.75 23.13
N VAL A 76 20.64 -3.87 22.84
CA VAL A 76 21.07 -5.22 23.24
C VAL A 76 22.46 -5.55 22.67
N PHE A 77 22.83 -4.97 21.53
CA PHE A 77 24.10 -5.22 20.85
C PHE A 77 25.08 -4.07 20.94
N GLY A 78 24.80 -3.02 21.74
CA GLY A 78 25.64 -1.84 21.87
C GLY A 78 25.77 -1.06 20.55
N ALA A 79 24.72 -1.02 19.75
CA ALA A 79 24.66 -0.28 18.49
C ALA A 79 23.65 0.87 18.60
N SER A 80 24.03 2.04 18.13
CA SER A 80 23.09 3.16 17.94
C SER A 80 22.21 2.90 16.74
N VAL A 81 20.91 3.14 16.87
CA VAL A 81 19.93 2.99 15.79
C VAL A 81 19.12 4.27 15.67
N ASP A 82 19.02 4.77 14.47
CA ASP A 82 18.20 5.95 14.11
C ASP A 82 17.10 5.52 13.13
N PRO A 83 15.93 5.12 13.64
CA PRO A 83 14.79 4.77 12.79
C PRO A 83 14.14 6.03 12.24
N VAL A 84 13.86 6.01 10.94
CA VAL A 84 13.10 7.04 10.23
C VAL A 84 11.89 6.38 9.61
N TYR A 85 10.70 6.81 10.01
CA TYR A 85 9.46 6.35 9.43
C TYR A 85 8.86 7.48 8.57
N THR A 86 8.62 7.20 7.31
CA THR A 86 7.99 8.15 6.40
C THR A 86 6.60 7.65 6.06
N ARG A 87 5.57 8.40 6.48
CA ARG A 87 4.19 8.07 6.14
C ARG A 87 3.96 8.37 4.66
N GLY A 88 3.59 7.34 3.90
CA GLY A 88 3.14 7.45 2.52
C GLY A 88 1.64 7.78 2.44
N TYR A 89 0.99 7.35 1.37
CA TYR A 89 -0.43 7.59 1.15
C TYR A 89 -1.30 7.05 2.29
N PRO A 90 -2.41 7.75 2.63
CA PRO A 90 -3.45 7.22 3.51
C PRO A 90 -4.08 5.95 2.93
N VAL A 91 -4.85 5.25 3.74
CA VAL A 91 -5.66 4.13 3.27
C VAL A 91 -6.70 4.66 2.28
N MET A 92 -6.78 4.04 1.10
CA MET A 92 -7.80 4.38 0.12
C MET A 92 -9.13 3.75 0.54
N THR A 93 -10.07 4.59 0.94
CA THR A 93 -11.41 4.16 1.37
C THR A 93 -12.46 4.84 0.52
N ASN A 94 -13.30 4.05 -0.12
CA ASN A 94 -14.43 4.55 -0.92
C ASN A 94 -15.60 4.94 -0.02
N SER A 95 -16.32 6.00 -0.39
CA SER A 95 -17.61 6.35 0.20
C SER A 95 -18.72 5.47 -0.38
N VAL A 96 -19.60 4.96 0.47
CA VAL A 96 -20.65 3.99 0.10
C VAL A 96 -21.50 4.48 -1.07
N ASP A 97 -22.12 5.64 -0.94
CA ASP A 97 -23.04 6.19 -1.96
C ASP A 97 -22.32 6.41 -3.31
N GLN A 98 -21.08 6.87 -3.27
CA GLN A 98 -20.28 7.11 -4.48
C GLN A 98 -19.89 5.79 -5.14
N THR A 99 -19.59 4.77 -4.33
CA THR A 99 -19.27 3.42 -4.82
C THR A 99 -20.48 2.78 -5.50
N GLU A 100 -21.65 2.82 -4.87
CA GLU A 100 -22.88 2.29 -5.44
C GLU A 100 -23.23 2.97 -6.78
N PHE A 101 -23.11 4.30 -6.83
CA PHE A 101 -23.31 5.05 -8.04
C PHE A 101 -22.30 4.67 -9.13
N ALA A 102 -21.00 4.69 -8.81
CA ALA A 102 -19.92 4.33 -9.74
C ALA A 102 -20.06 2.91 -10.28
N ALA A 103 -20.41 1.96 -9.42
CA ALA A 103 -20.68 0.57 -9.78
C ALA A 103 -21.90 0.41 -10.69
N SER A 104 -22.96 1.18 -10.44
CA SER A 104 -24.15 1.18 -11.31
C SER A 104 -23.83 1.65 -12.73
N VAL A 105 -22.98 2.68 -12.86
CA VAL A 105 -22.50 3.17 -14.16
C VAL A 105 -21.57 2.15 -14.81
N ALA A 106 -20.64 1.56 -14.06
CA ALA A 106 -19.75 0.54 -14.58
C ALA A 106 -20.53 -0.67 -15.14
N LYS A 107 -21.56 -1.10 -14.43
CA LYS A 107 -22.46 -2.17 -14.88
C LYS A 107 -23.26 -1.80 -16.14
N SER A 108 -23.68 -0.53 -16.27
CA SER A 108 -24.35 -0.03 -17.46
C SER A 108 -23.43 -0.06 -18.70
N VAL A 109 -22.16 0.35 -18.54
CA VAL A 109 -21.19 0.46 -19.62
C VAL A 109 -20.62 -0.90 -20.05
N SER A 110 -20.23 -1.73 -19.09
CA SER A 110 -19.51 -2.98 -19.35
C SER A 110 -20.37 -4.25 -19.19
N GLY A 111 -21.60 -4.12 -18.71
CA GLY A 111 -22.49 -5.25 -18.40
C GLY A 111 -22.12 -5.97 -17.09
N HIS A 112 -20.99 -5.67 -16.48
CA HIS A 112 -20.46 -6.34 -15.29
C HIS A 112 -19.76 -5.35 -14.36
N CYS A 113 -19.95 -5.56 -13.06
CA CYS A 113 -19.20 -4.89 -11.99
C CYS A 113 -19.29 -5.75 -10.73
N GLU A 114 -18.18 -6.02 -10.11
CA GLU A 114 -18.08 -6.80 -8.88
C GLU A 114 -17.27 -6.07 -7.82
N GLU A 115 -17.38 -6.51 -6.59
CA GLU A 115 -16.57 -6.01 -5.49
C GLU A 115 -15.12 -6.45 -5.68
N ALA A 116 -14.18 -5.49 -5.63
CA ALA A 116 -12.77 -5.79 -5.71
C ALA A 116 -12.26 -6.38 -4.38
N PRO A 117 -11.31 -7.33 -4.43
CA PRO A 117 -10.66 -7.79 -3.22
C PRO A 117 -9.89 -6.65 -2.54
N LEU A 118 -9.70 -6.76 -1.22
CA LEU A 118 -8.89 -5.79 -0.48
C LEU A 118 -7.45 -5.79 -1.00
N VAL A 119 -6.96 -4.63 -1.42
CA VAL A 119 -5.62 -4.43 -1.97
C VAL A 119 -4.86 -3.45 -1.09
N MET A 120 -3.68 -3.86 -0.60
CA MET A 120 -2.79 -2.99 0.16
C MET A 120 -1.87 -2.14 -0.75
N GLY A 121 -2.44 -1.55 -1.80
CA GLY A 121 -1.76 -0.61 -2.69
C GLY A 121 -1.65 0.77 -2.07
N GLY A 122 -0.64 1.54 -2.49
CA GLY A 122 -0.61 2.99 -2.24
C GLY A 122 -1.31 3.69 -3.40
N GLU A 123 -2.21 4.63 -3.09
CA GLU A 123 -3.02 5.35 -4.07
C GLU A 123 -3.16 6.81 -3.67
N ASP A 124 -2.75 7.74 -4.55
CA ASP A 124 -2.78 9.18 -4.24
C ASP A 124 -4.19 9.77 -4.26
N PHE A 125 -5.14 9.14 -4.94
CA PHE A 125 -6.56 9.50 -4.87
C PHE A 125 -7.10 9.44 -3.43
N SER A 126 -6.44 8.71 -2.54
CA SER A 126 -6.76 8.67 -1.10
C SER A 126 -6.78 10.06 -0.45
N TYR A 127 -5.91 10.98 -0.87
CA TYR A 127 -5.93 12.37 -0.38
C TYR A 127 -7.20 13.11 -0.82
N MET A 128 -7.66 12.88 -2.04
CA MET A 128 -8.92 13.47 -2.53
C MET A 128 -10.13 12.86 -1.81
N ALA A 129 -10.09 11.55 -1.55
CA ALA A 129 -11.17 10.85 -0.86
C ALA A 129 -11.32 11.25 0.61
N ILE A 130 -10.26 11.71 1.28
CA ILE A 130 -10.34 12.29 2.63
C ILE A 130 -11.06 13.63 2.61
N GLU A 131 -10.79 14.47 1.61
CA GLU A 131 -11.34 15.81 1.50
C GLU A 131 -12.79 15.83 0.96
N ARG A 132 -13.15 14.86 0.14
CA ARG A 132 -14.46 14.76 -0.51
C ARG A 132 -14.90 13.31 -0.68
N PRO A 133 -16.18 13.00 -0.44
CA PRO A 133 -16.71 11.67 -0.73
C PRO A 133 -16.44 11.28 -2.18
N GLY A 134 -15.77 10.16 -2.38
CA GLY A 134 -15.37 9.67 -3.70
C GLY A 134 -15.38 8.15 -3.79
N ALA A 135 -15.20 7.64 -4.98
CA ALA A 135 -15.01 6.22 -5.24
C ALA A 135 -13.88 6.02 -6.25
N TYR A 136 -12.98 5.13 -5.91
CA TYR A 136 -11.93 4.62 -6.77
C TYR A 136 -12.34 3.25 -7.29
N ILE A 137 -12.30 3.06 -8.60
CA ILE A 137 -12.64 1.78 -9.23
C ILE A 137 -11.47 1.26 -10.05
N LEU A 138 -11.44 -0.04 -10.26
CA LEU A 138 -10.46 -0.71 -11.09
C LEU A 138 -11.11 -1.18 -12.39
N ILE A 139 -10.38 -1.03 -13.50
CA ILE A 139 -10.76 -1.57 -14.81
C ILE A 139 -9.84 -2.75 -15.12
N GLY A 140 -10.42 -3.89 -15.45
CA GLY A 140 -9.64 -5.06 -15.84
C GLY A 140 -8.87 -4.84 -17.14
N ASN A 141 -7.63 -5.32 -17.18
CA ASN A 141 -6.75 -5.23 -18.33
C ASN A 141 -6.75 -6.50 -19.21
N GLY A 142 -7.65 -7.46 -18.93
CA GLY A 142 -7.68 -8.75 -19.59
C GLY A 142 -6.56 -9.70 -19.13
N ASP A 143 -6.20 -10.66 -19.98
CA ASP A 143 -5.14 -11.64 -19.70
C ASP A 143 -3.77 -10.99 -19.89
N SER A 144 -3.26 -10.40 -18.85
CA SER A 144 -1.98 -9.67 -18.83
C SER A 144 -1.24 -9.95 -17.53
N ALA A 145 0.09 -9.81 -17.55
CA ALA A 145 0.87 -9.79 -16.33
C ALA A 145 0.40 -8.61 -15.42
N PRO A 146 0.48 -8.74 -14.09
CA PRO A 146 0.07 -7.67 -13.18
C PRO A 146 0.91 -6.40 -13.35
N VAL A 147 0.38 -5.26 -12.91
CA VAL A 147 1.11 -3.99 -12.86
C VAL A 147 2.46 -4.16 -12.13
N HIS A 148 3.47 -3.40 -12.53
CA HIS A 148 4.87 -3.50 -12.06
C HIS A 148 5.63 -4.77 -12.49
N ASN A 149 5.02 -5.65 -13.28
CA ASN A 149 5.74 -6.75 -13.90
C ASN A 149 6.40 -6.28 -15.22
N PRO A 150 7.65 -6.67 -15.53
CA PRO A 150 8.31 -6.29 -16.79
C PRO A 150 7.55 -6.73 -18.06
N ASN A 151 6.71 -7.76 -17.94
CA ASN A 151 5.89 -8.29 -19.03
C ASN A 151 4.47 -7.68 -19.05
N TYR A 152 4.20 -6.66 -18.22
CA TYR A 152 2.92 -5.98 -18.26
C TYR A 152 2.69 -5.35 -19.64
N ASN A 153 1.51 -5.59 -20.20
CA ASN A 153 1.09 -4.98 -21.45
C ASN A 153 -0.30 -4.38 -21.27
N PHE A 154 -0.41 -3.08 -21.49
CA PHE A 154 -1.69 -2.39 -21.39
C PHE A 154 -2.60 -2.77 -22.56
N ASN A 155 -3.86 -3.06 -22.26
CA ASN A 155 -4.86 -3.35 -23.28
C ASN A 155 -5.60 -2.07 -23.68
N ASP A 156 -5.36 -1.60 -24.92
CA ASP A 156 -5.97 -0.38 -25.45
C ASP A 156 -7.51 -0.45 -25.51
N GLU A 157 -8.12 -1.63 -25.53
CA GLU A 157 -9.57 -1.78 -25.47
C GLU A 157 -10.18 -1.25 -24.17
N ALA A 158 -9.42 -1.24 -23.07
CA ALA A 158 -9.83 -0.69 -21.80
C ALA A 158 -10.07 0.84 -21.86
N ILE A 159 -9.42 1.54 -22.81
CA ILE A 159 -9.56 3.00 -22.98
C ILE A 159 -11.00 3.36 -23.31
N SER A 160 -11.61 2.66 -24.26
CA SER A 160 -12.98 2.94 -24.70
C SER A 160 -14.00 2.74 -23.58
N ILE A 161 -13.79 1.71 -22.74
CA ILE A 161 -14.62 1.41 -21.58
C ILE A 161 -14.47 2.52 -20.53
N GLY A 162 -13.22 2.90 -20.21
CA GLY A 162 -12.94 3.97 -19.25
C GLY A 162 -13.51 5.31 -19.68
N CYS A 163 -13.34 5.69 -20.94
CA CYS A 163 -13.92 6.93 -21.49
C CYS A 163 -15.46 6.93 -21.44
N SER A 164 -16.09 5.81 -21.81
CA SER A 164 -17.54 5.68 -21.73
C SER A 164 -18.07 5.78 -20.32
N TRP A 165 -17.36 5.17 -19.35
CA TRP A 165 -17.72 5.26 -17.95
C TRP A 165 -17.66 6.70 -17.42
N TRP A 166 -16.62 7.46 -17.76
CA TRP A 166 -16.50 8.86 -17.38
C TRP A 166 -17.60 9.72 -18.02
N ALA A 167 -17.89 9.52 -19.31
CA ALA A 167 -18.93 10.24 -20.01
C ALA A 167 -20.31 10.00 -19.35
N GLU A 168 -20.64 8.75 -19.05
CA GLU A 168 -21.92 8.39 -18.44
C GLU A 168 -22.06 8.89 -16.99
N ILE A 169 -20.95 8.94 -16.23
CA ILE A 169 -20.94 9.58 -14.90
C ILE A 169 -21.35 11.06 -15.00
N ILE A 170 -20.73 11.79 -15.94
CA ILE A 170 -21.00 13.20 -16.14
C ILE A 170 -22.45 13.42 -16.56
N GLU A 171 -22.94 12.67 -17.54
CA GLU A 171 -24.32 12.77 -18.03
C GLU A 171 -25.36 12.49 -16.93
N LYS A 172 -25.11 11.49 -16.07
CA LYS A 172 -26.03 11.15 -14.98
C LYS A 172 -25.96 12.12 -13.79
N ARG A 173 -24.80 12.72 -13.51
CA ARG A 173 -24.64 13.67 -12.39
C ARG A 173 -24.94 15.11 -12.76
N MET A 174 -24.78 15.48 -14.02
CA MET A 174 -25.00 16.83 -14.53
C MET A 174 -25.89 16.76 -15.77
N PRO A 175 -27.16 16.31 -15.64
CA PRO A 175 -28.06 16.26 -16.77
C PRO A 175 -28.27 17.66 -17.34
N VAL A 176 -28.16 17.77 -18.67
CA VAL A 176 -28.50 19.01 -19.37
C VAL A 176 -30.03 19.16 -19.31
N GLY A 177 -30.50 20.23 -18.67
CA GLY A 177 -31.93 20.55 -18.55
C GLY A 177 -32.58 20.95 -19.87
#